data_0ac859be888ef39c0796f9465ed9c46e
#
_entry.id   0ac859be888ef39c0796f9465ed9c46e
#
_cell.length_a   1.000
_cell.length_b   1.000
_cell.length_c   1.000
_cell.angle_alpha   90.00
_cell.angle_beta   90.00
_cell.angle_gamma   90.00
#
_symmetry.space_group_name_H-M   'P 1'
#
loop_
_entity.id
_entity.type
_entity.pdbx_description
1 polymer ?
#
loop_
_entity_poly.entity_id
_entity_poly.type
_entity_poly.pdbx_seq_one_letter_code
_entity_poly.pdbx_strand_id
1 'polypeptide(L)'
;DFSMALIAKAWIYAMSTEPQATAQARRMVEDLKDMPRGVREASHIEALRLAAATEWTMASRALDLHNANFPTDLIGLLAGHQVDFLTANARNLRDRITRALPAWDGVPGRSHLLGMLAFGLEEAGDYGRAEESGMAALQADPDDSWAHHAVAHVMEMQGRAAEGRDFIRKRRKHWAQPENFLKVHNWWHLALCHLELGEADAALALYDDEIRGEPSTVAQNLVDASALLWRLHLLGVDLGDRWDELADTWTQHADARTYPFNDVHAALAYIGAGRRSDATDLVKIAHEGQMYQEMNRWMRDTGAPVIDGLLLFDRGEYAAAADVLLKSRQIANAF
;
A
#
# COMPACT_ATOMS: atom_id res chain seq x y z
N ASP A 1 28.79 12.12 -4.51
CA ASP A 1 29.31 12.03 -3.14
C ASP A 1 28.26 12.23 -2.03
N PHE A 2 26.99 12.12 -2.34
CA PHE A 2 25.92 12.26 -1.36
C PHE A 2 25.20 10.93 -1.18
N SER A 3 25.77 10.04 -0.38
CA SER A 3 25.29 8.66 -0.16
C SER A 3 23.83 8.62 0.33
N MET A 4 23.42 9.54 1.21
CA MET A 4 22.03 9.60 1.70
C MET A 4 21.00 9.88 0.61
N ALA A 5 21.31 10.70 -0.42
CA ALA A 5 20.38 10.92 -1.54
C ALA A 5 20.19 9.64 -2.36
N LEU A 6 21.27 8.87 -2.57
CA LEU A 6 21.18 7.59 -3.27
C LEU A 6 20.44 6.54 -2.44
N ILE A 7 20.64 6.52 -1.12
CA ILE A 7 19.91 5.66 -0.18
C ILE A 7 18.41 6.00 -0.21
N ALA A 8 18.04 7.30 -0.13
CA ALA A 8 16.66 7.73 -0.21
C ALA A 8 16.01 7.32 -1.54
N LYS A 9 16.72 7.51 -2.67
CA LYS A 9 16.27 7.08 -3.98
C LYS A 9 16.09 5.56 -4.05
N ALA A 10 17.01 4.78 -3.48
CA ALA A 10 16.92 3.33 -3.45
C ALA A 10 15.74 2.84 -2.60
N TRP A 11 15.41 3.53 -1.50
CA TRP A 11 14.20 3.26 -0.73
C TRP A 11 12.93 3.46 -1.54
N ILE A 12 12.82 4.53 -2.33
CA ILE A 12 11.66 4.75 -3.22
C ILE A 12 11.47 3.54 -4.15
N TYR A 13 12.54 3.04 -4.77
CA TYR A 13 12.45 1.86 -5.62
C TYR A 13 12.12 0.57 -4.84
N ALA A 14 12.71 0.37 -3.67
CA ALA A 14 12.46 -0.83 -2.88
C ALA A 14 11.02 -0.94 -2.38
N MET A 15 10.38 0.20 -2.09
CA MET A 15 9.02 0.26 -1.54
C MET A 15 7.91 0.40 -2.59
N SER A 16 8.25 0.50 -3.89
CA SER A 16 7.25 0.67 -4.96
C SER A 16 6.46 -0.59 -5.26
N THR A 17 6.86 -1.74 -4.72
CA THR A 17 6.22 -3.06 -4.92
C THR A 17 6.20 -3.57 -6.36
N GLU A 18 7.00 -2.97 -7.24
CA GLU A 18 7.07 -3.28 -8.67
C GLU A 18 8.32 -4.11 -9.00
N PRO A 19 8.22 -5.15 -9.87
CA PRO A 19 9.36 -6.02 -10.20
C PRO A 19 10.57 -5.25 -10.75
N GLN A 20 10.35 -4.30 -11.66
CA GLN A 20 11.41 -3.51 -12.28
C GLN A 20 12.08 -2.56 -11.27
N ALA A 21 11.29 -1.96 -10.39
CA ALA A 21 11.79 -1.07 -9.35
C ALA A 21 12.56 -1.86 -8.28
N THR A 22 12.06 -3.02 -7.87
CA THR A 22 12.79 -3.93 -6.97
C THR A 22 14.14 -4.35 -7.56
N ALA A 23 14.19 -4.66 -8.86
CA ALA A 23 15.43 -4.95 -9.56
C ALA A 23 16.37 -3.74 -9.59
N GLN A 24 15.84 -2.52 -9.74
CA GLN A 24 16.64 -1.28 -9.65
C GLN A 24 17.18 -1.04 -8.24
N ALA A 25 16.36 -1.26 -7.20
CA ALA A 25 16.82 -1.17 -5.81
C ALA A 25 18.01 -2.11 -5.54
N ARG A 26 17.95 -3.35 -6.04
CA ARG A 26 19.05 -4.32 -5.92
C ARG A 26 20.34 -3.81 -6.56
N ARG A 27 20.28 -3.24 -7.76
CA ARG A 27 21.46 -2.64 -8.43
C ARG A 27 22.02 -1.49 -7.60
N MET A 28 21.16 -0.60 -7.10
CA MET A 28 21.61 0.54 -6.28
C MET A 28 22.26 0.09 -4.97
N VAL A 29 21.78 -0.98 -4.35
CA VAL A 29 22.41 -1.57 -3.16
C VAL A 29 23.84 -2.04 -3.46
N GLU A 30 24.07 -2.67 -4.63
CA GLU A 30 25.42 -3.05 -5.05
C GLU A 30 26.32 -1.82 -5.24
N ASP A 31 25.83 -0.79 -5.91
CA ASP A 31 26.59 0.47 -6.14
C ASP A 31 26.93 1.17 -4.81
N LEU A 32 26.07 1.08 -3.80
CA LEU A 32 26.28 1.67 -2.48
C LEU A 32 27.37 0.96 -1.64
N LYS A 33 27.75 -0.29 -1.99
CA LYS A 33 28.73 -1.06 -1.20
C LYS A 33 30.10 -0.40 -1.13
N ASP A 34 30.54 0.25 -2.19
CA ASP A 34 31.86 0.83 -2.33
C ASP A 34 31.90 2.35 -1.99
N MET A 35 30.76 2.92 -1.60
CA MET A 35 30.70 4.33 -1.25
C MET A 35 31.16 4.60 0.18
N PRO A 36 31.84 5.74 0.44
CA PRO A 36 32.12 6.22 1.79
C PRO A 36 30.82 6.39 2.58
N ARG A 37 30.81 5.85 3.82
CA ARG A 37 29.59 5.84 4.64
C ARG A 37 29.90 5.91 6.13
N GLY A 38 29.07 6.64 6.87
CA GLY A 38 29.03 6.61 8.31
C GLY A 38 28.19 5.44 8.83
N VAL A 39 28.06 5.37 10.16
CA VAL A 39 27.27 4.32 10.85
C VAL A 39 25.80 4.39 10.44
N ARG A 40 25.25 5.60 10.26
CA ARG A 40 23.85 5.84 9.85
C ARG A 40 23.59 5.29 8.45
N GLU A 41 24.42 5.65 7.49
CA GLU A 41 24.32 5.18 6.10
C GLU A 41 24.49 3.64 6.01
N ALA A 42 25.42 3.08 6.76
CA ALA A 42 25.65 1.64 6.80
C ALA A 42 24.41 0.88 7.33
N SER A 43 23.76 1.43 8.35
CA SER A 43 22.51 0.88 8.91
C SER A 43 21.35 0.93 7.91
N HIS A 44 21.19 2.03 7.15
CA HIS A 44 20.23 2.11 6.05
C HIS A 44 20.49 1.07 4.97
N ILE A 45 21.76 0.93 4.53
CA ILE A 45 22.14 0.01 3.45
C ILE A 45 21.82 -1.43 3.83
N GLU A 46 22.05 -1.82 5.09
CA GLU A 46 21.69 -3.17 5.56
C GLU A 46 20.18 -3.43 5.50
N ALA A 47 19.35 -2.50 6.01
CA ALA A 47 17.90 -2.61 5.94
C ALA A 47 17.39 -2.61 4.48
N LEU A 48 17.96 -1.74 3.63
CA LEU A 48 17.63 -1.62 2.22
C LEU A 48 18.00 -2.89 1.44
N ARG A 49 19.13 -3.53 1.76
CA ARG A 49 19.54 -4.81 1.17
C ARG A 49 18.50 -5.90 1.43
N LEU A 50 17.96 -5.96 2.64
CA LEU A 50 16.90 -6.89 3.01
C LEU A 50 15.59 -6.57 2.26
N ALA A 51 15.18 -5.31 2.22
CA ALA A 51 13.98 -4.88 1.50
C ALA A 51 14.09 -5.17 -0.02
N ALA A 52 15.23 -4.86 -0.64
CA ALA A 52 15.48 -5.15 -2.05
C ALA A 52 15.54 -6.66 -2.36
N ALA A 53 15.87 -7.49 -1.35
CA ALA A 53 15.79 -8.95 -1.44
C ALA A 53 14.37 -9.49 -1.22
N THR A 54 13.38 -8.63 -0.97
CA THR A 54 12.01 -8.96 -0.60
C THR A 54 11.86 -9.70 0.75
N GLU A 55 12.84 -9.52 1.65
CA GLU A 55 12.84 -9.99 3.04
C GLU A 55 12.34 -8.86 3.97
N TRP A 56 11.08 -8.50 3.82
CA TRP A 56 10.53 -7.26 4.39
C TRP A 56 10.35 -7.32 5.90
N THR A 57 10.01 -8.48 6.46
CA THR A 57 9.97 -8.65 7.92
C THR A 57 11.35 -8.42 8.55
N MET A 58 12.43 -8.88 7.89
CA MET A 58 13.78 -8.64 8.38
C MET A 58 14.21 -7.19 8.17
N ALA A 59 13.78 -6.55 7.07
CA ALA A 59 14.01 -5.12 6.83
C ALA A 59 13.34 -4.26 7.91
N SER A 60 12.09 -4.56 8.30
CA SER A 60 11.39 -3.88 9.39
C SER A 60 12.17 -3.96 10.70
N ARG A 61 12.69 -5.15 11.05
CA ARG A 61 13.51 -5.33 12.27
C ARG A 61 14.83 -4.54 12.23
N ALA A 62 15.50 -4.52 11.06
CA ALA A 62 16.72 -3.72 10.87
C ALA A 62 16.41 -2.22 11.01
N LEU A 63 15.26 -1.75 10.50
CA LEU A 63 14.80 -0.38 10.64
C LEU A 63 14.39 -0.03 12.09
N ASP A 64 13.87 -0.98 12.88
CA ASP A 64 13.64 -0.77 14.31
C ASP A 64 14.95 -0.46 15.04
N LEU A 65 16.00 -1.23 14.76
CA LEU A 65 17.33 -0.99 15.33
C LEU A 65 17.92 0.35 14.84
N HIS A 66 17.75 0.66 13.55
CA HIS A 66 18.16 1.93 12.96
C HIS A 66 17.47 3.11 13.68
N ASN A 67 16.15 3.09 13.81
CA ASN A 67 15.37 4.18 14.41
C ASN A 67 15.64 4.33 15.91
N ALA A 68 16.01 3.25 16.61
CA ALA A 68 16.45 3.32 18.01
C ALA A 68 17.79 4.09 18.16
N ASN A 69 18.71 3.94 17.20
CA ASN A 69 20.00 4.63 17.21
C ASN A 69 19.94 6.04 16.59
N PHE A 70 19.03 6.26 15.64
CA PHE A 70 18.87 7.51 14.90
C PHE A 70 17.40 7.95 14.91
N PRO A 71 16.83 8.31 16.08
CA PRO A 71 15.40 8.57 16.24
C PRO A 71 14.89 9.80 15.48
N THR A 72 15.78 10.69 15.04
CA THR A 72 15.46 11.86 14.23
C THR A 72 15.78 11.70 12.75
N ASP A 73 16.09 10.49 12.31
CA ASP A 73 16.26 10.19 10.88
C ASP A 73 14.89 9.97 10.19
N LEU A 74 14.39 11.02 9.53
CA LEU A 74 13.09 10.96 8.86
C LEU A 74 13.04 9.89 7.77
N ILE A 75 14.12 9.69 7.01
CA ILE A 75 14.15 8.68 5.93
C ILE A 75 14.03 7.28 6.53
N GLY A 76 14.71 7.02 7.65
CA GLY A 76 14.60 5.74 8.36
C GLY A 76 13.21 5.48 8.95
N LEU A 77 12.56 6.54 9.46
CA LEU A 77 11.19 6.45 9.96
C LEU A 77 10.17 6.24 8.84
N LEU A 78 10.28 6.97 7.73
CA LEU A 78 9.42 6.79 6.55
C LEU A 78 9.56 5.38 5.96
N ALA A 79 10.80 4.93 5.76
CA ALA A 79 11.06 3.59 5.25
C ALA A 79 10.49 2.50 6.17
N GLY A 80 10.69 2.65 7.49
CA GLY A 80 10.16 1.71 8.47
C GLY A 80 8.64 1.69 8.51
N HIS A 81 8.02 2.85 8.50
CA HIS A 81 6.56 2.99 8.45
C HIS A 81 5.96 2.34 7.19
N GLN A 82 6.56 2.61 6.02
CA GLN A 82 6.11 2.01 4.77
C GLN A 82 6.30 0.49 4.74
N VAL A 83 7.43 -0.03 5.22
CA VAL A 83 7.65 -1.48 5.31
C VAL A 83 6.68 -2.14 6.28
N ASP A 84 6.39 -1.51 7.43
CA ASP A 84 5.39 -2.01 8.39
C ASP A 84 3.98 -2.02 7.79
N PHE A 85 3.61 -1.02 6.99
CA PHE A 85 2.36 -0.99 6.24
C PHE A 85 2.29 -2.14 5.22
N LEU A 86 3.31 -2.29 4.38
CA LEU A 86 3.35 -3.32 3.34
C LEU A 86 3.38 -4.76 3.90
N THR A 87 3.74 -4.92 5.16
CA THR A 87 3.72 -6.21 5.88
C THR A 87 2.50 -6.38 6.79
N ALA A 88 1.55 -5.45 6.74
CA ALA A 88 0.35 -5.40 7.58
C ALA A 88 0.67 -5.45 9.09
N ASN A 89 1.82 -4.91 9.50
CA ASN A 89 2.24 -4.86 10.90
C ASN A 89 1.68 -3.62 11.61
N ALA A 90 0.36 -3.59 11.80
CA ALA A 90 -0.38 -2.48 12.42
C ALA A 90 0.20 -2.06 13.79
N ARG A 91 0.66 -3.03 14.59
CA ARG A 91 1.28 -2.74 15.89
C ARG A 91 2.56 -1.92 15.70
N ASN A 92 3.44 -2.31 14.80
CA ASN A 92 4.71 -1.62 14.63
C ASN A 92 4.56 -0.29 13.90
N LEU A 93 3.58 -0.18 12.97
CA LEU A 93 3.17 1.10 12.37
C LEU A 93 2.95 2.18 13.44
N ARG A 94 2.16 1.88 14.47
CA ARG A 94 1.90 2.76 15.61
C ARG A 94 3.13 2.93 16.51
N ASP A 95 3.74 1.83 16.91
CA ASP A 95 4.75 1.82 17.99
C ASP A 95 6.09 2.42 17.53
N ARG A 96 6.48 2.25 16.26
CA ARG A 96 7.68 2.88 15.67
C ARG A 96 7.64 4.39 15.82
N ILE A 97 6.54 5.00 15.41
CA ILE A 97 6.39 6.46 15.47
C ILE A 97 6.21 6.93 16.91
N THR A 98 5.44 6.19 17.72
CA THR A 98 5.28 6.52 19.15
C THR A 98 6.62 6.56 19.90
N ARG A 99 7.53 5.63 19.61
CA ARG A 99 8.86 5.61 20.22
C ARG A 99 9.75 6.76 19.75
N ALA A 100 9.63 7.17 18.49
CA ALA A 100 10.46 8.25 17.93
C ALA A 100 9.97 9.65 18.33
N LEU A 101 8.67 9.84 18.48
CA LEU A 101 8.02 11.14 18.63
C LEU A 101 8.60 12.05 19.73
N PRO A 102 9.01 11.55 20.92
CA PRO A 102 9.63 12.40 21.94
C PRO A 102 10.95 13.07 21.48
N ALA A 103 11.72 12.44 20.60
CA ALA A 103 12.95 13.01 20.05
C ALA A 103 12.69 14.13 19.02
N TRP A 104 11.45 14.30 18.57
CA TRP A 104 11.04 15.32 17.60
C TRP A 104 10.44 16.57 18.23
N ASP A 105 10.49 16.70 19.54
CA ASP A 105 10.00 17.92 20.19
C ASP A 105 10.87 19.11 19.80
N GLY A 106 10.24 20.14 19.19
CA GLY A 106 10.94 21.30 18.64
C GLY A 106 11.73 21.04 17.33
N VAL A 107 11.68 19.84 16.77
CA VAL A 107 12.37 19.50 15.51
C VAL A 107 11.45 19.77 14.31
N PRO A 108 11.94 20.46 13.25
CA PRO A 108 11.18 20.65 12.02
C PRO A 108 10.75 19.30 11.38
N GLY A 109 9.51 19.23 10.88
CA GLY A 109 8.97 18.01 10.29
C GLY A 109 8.23 17.09 11.27
N ARG A 110 8.08 17.50 12.54
CA ARG A 110 7.28 16.76 13.53
C ARG A 110 5.85 16.51 13.08
N SER A 111 5.26 17.40 12.25
CA SER A 111 3.91 17.23 11.68
C SER A 111 3.80 15.95 10.86
N HIS A 112 4.79 15.59 10.07
CA HIS A 112 4.78 14.34 9.29
C HIS A 112 4.74 13.10 10.19
N LEU A 113 5.40 13.14 11.36
CA LEU A 113 5.28 12.04 12.32
C LEU A 113 3.89 11.95 12.93
N LEU A 114 3.20 13.06 13.14
CA LEU A 114 1.82 13.05 13.59
C LEU A 114 0.88 12.42 12.56
N GLY A 115 1.10 12.67 11.26
CA GLY A 115 0.38 12.02 10.17
C GLY A 115 0.63 10.52 10.12
N MET A 116 1.90 10.09 10.21
CA MET A 116 2.26 8.67 10.30
C MET A 116 1.70 8.00 11.56
N LEU A 117 1.71 8.69 12.71
CA LEU A 117 1.12 8.18 13.95
C LEU A 117 -0.39 8.02 13.83
N ALA A 118 -1.07 8.98 13.17
CA ALA A 118 -2.50 8.92 12.93
C ALA A 118 -2.86 7.64 12.17
N PHE A 119 -2.13 7.34 11.09
CA PHE A 119 -2.35 6.11 10.34
C PHE A 119 -2.06 4.84 11.17
N GLY A 120 -0.94 4.80 11.90
CA GLY A 120 -0.63 3.66 12.76
C GLY A 120 -1.61 3.43 13.91
N LEU A 121 -2.22 4.50 14.45
CA LEU A 121 -3.28 4.41 15.45
C LEU A 121 -4.59 3.90 14.84
N GLU A 122 -4.93 4.36 13.64
CA GLU A 122 -6.10 3.93 12.90
C GLU A 122 -6.02 2.42 12.61
N GLU A 123 -4.92 1.95 12.03
CA GLU A 123 -4.66 0.54 11.75
C GLU A 123 -4.66 -0.34 13.01
N ALA A 124 -4.36 0.24 14.17
CA ALA A 124 -4.44 -0.42 15.48
C ALA A 124 -5.85 -0.32 16.13
N GLY A 125 -6.84 0.32 15.47
CA GLY A 125 -8.20 0.47 15.95
C GLY A 125 -8.42 1.59 16.98
N ASP A 126 -7.43 2.46 17.21
CA ASP A 126 -7.53 3.61 18.14
C ASP A 126 -7.96 4.88 17.37
N TYR A 127 -9.20 4.84 16.84
CA TYR A 127 -9.71 5.86 15.92
C TYR A 127 -9.78 7.28 16.54
N GLY A 128 -10.09 7.40 17.83
CA GLY A 128 -10.17 8.71 18.48
C GLY A 128 -8.82 9.42 18.49
N ARG A 129 -7.77 8.73 18.96
CA ARG A 129 -6.41 9.30 18.95
C ARG A 129 -5.83 9.44 17.55
N ALA A 130 -6.22 8.58 16.61
CA ALA A 130 -5.85 8.69 15.21
C ALA A 130 -6.35 10.00 14.60
N GLU A 131 -7.65 10.31 14.78
CA GLU A 131 -8.25 11.56 14.28
C GLU A 131 -7.59 12.79 14.93
N GLU A 132 -7.40 12.79 16.26
CA GLU A 132 -6.69 13.87 16.96
C GLU A 132 -5.30 14.12 16.40
N SER A 133 -4.51 13.06 16.19
CA SER A 133 -3.14 13.15 15.65
C SER A 133 -3.13 13.64 14.21
N GLY A 134 -4.02 13.12 13.36
CA GLY A 134 -4.14 13.51 11.96
C GLY A 134 -4.58 14.97 11.82
N MET A 135 -5.55 15.42 12.60
CA MET A 135 -6.00 16.80 12.59
C MET A 135 -4.92 17.77 13.12
N ALA A 136 -4.12 17.35 14.11
CA ALA A 136 -2.96 18.13 14.57
C ALA A 136 -1.88 18.24 13.50
N ALA A 137 -1.61 17.17 12.74
CA ALA A 137 -0.72 17.20 11.59
C ALA A 137 -1.22 18.21 10.54
N LEU A 138 -2.49 18.15 10.17
CA LEU A 138 -3.11 19.04 9.18
C LEU A 138 -3.24 20.51 9.63
N GLN A 139 -3.26 20.76 10.94
CA GLN A 139 -3.19 22.13 11.46
C GLN A 139 -1.79 22.71 11.30
N ALA A 140 -0.76 21.89 11.47
CA ALA A 140 0.64 22.30 11.32
C ALA A 140 1.09 22.36 9.86
N ASP A 141 0.65 21.42 9.05
CA ASP A 141 0.89 21.32 7.61
C ASP A 141 -0.39 20.92 6.87
N PRO A 142 -1.13 21.89 6.30
CA PRO A 142 -2.36 21.62 5.56
C PRO A 142 -2.16 20.76 4.30
N ASP A 143 -0.95 20.67 3.76
CA ASP A 143 -0.62 19.95 2.53
C ASP A 143 -0.11 18.51 2.79
N ASP A 144 -0.06 18.06 4.06
CA ASP A 144 0.30 16.70 4.42
C ASP A 144 -0.78 15.72 3.94
N SER A 145 -0.54 15.15 2.74
CA SER A 145 -1.47 14.21 2.11
C SER A 145 -1.59 12.88 2.84
N TRP A 146 -0.57 12.45 3.57
CA TRP A 146 -0.63 11.26 4.40
C TRP A 146 -1.57 11.44 5.59
N ALA A 147 -1.53 12.62 6.22
CA ALA A 147 -2.47 12.95 7.29
C ALA A 147 -3.92 13.07 6.79
N HIS A 148 -4.16 13.62 5.57
CA HIS A 148 -5.48 13.58 4.93
C HIS A 148 -5.99 12.16 4.77
N HIS A 149 -5.15 11.27 4.25
CA HIS A 149 -5.43 9.87 4.05
C HIS A 149 -5.79 9.18 5.38
N ALA A 150 -4.97 9.36 6.43
CA ALA A 150 -5.21 8.75 7.74
C ALA A 150 -6.56 9.18 8.36
N VAL A 151 -6.92 10.46 8.25
CA VAL A 151 -8.22 10.95 8.75
C VAL A 151 -9.39 10.41 7.92
N ALA A 152 -9.21 10.26 6.60
CA ALA A 152 -10.22 9.64 5.74
C ALA A 152 -10.48 8.18 6.14
N HIS A 153 -9.42 7.41 6.41
CA HIS A 153 -9.52 6.04 6.95
C HIS A 153 -10.33 5.97 8.25
N VAL A 154 -10.06 6.87 9.21
CA VAL A 154 -10.83 6.90 10.47
C VAL A 154 -12.32 7.08 10.21
N MET A 155 -12.69 8.00 9.32
CA MET A 155 -14.10 8.26 9.00
C MET A 155 -14.74 7.05 8.29
N GLU A 156 -14.03 6.40 7.40
CA GLU A 156 -14.47 5.17 6.72
C GLU A 156 -14.70 4.04 7.73
N MET A 157 -13.73 3.74 8.59
CA MET A 157 -13.82 2.65 9.56
C MET A 157 -14.90 2.87 10.62
N GLN A 158 -15.30 4.11 10.86
CA GLN A 158 -16.40 4.47 11.76
C GLN A 158 -17.76 4.59 11.05
N GLY A 159 -17.86 4.33 9.74
CA GLY A 159 -19.11 4.47 8.97
C GLY A 159 -19.56 5.92 8.79
N ARG A 160 -18.66 6.90 8.90
CA ARG A 160 -18.93 8.34 8.76
C ARG A 160 -18.80 8.81 7.31
N ALA A 161 -19.37 8.05 6.36
CA ALA A 161 -19.16 8.24 4.93
C ALA A 161 -19.53 9.66 4.43
N ALA A 162 -20.62 10.25 4.88
CA ALA A 162 -21.00 11.61 4.49
C ALA A 162 -20.01 12.66 4.99
N GLU A 163 -19.49 12.49 6.19
CA GLU A 163 -18.49 13.38 6.78
C GLU A 163 -17.12 13.21 6.06
N GLY A 164 -16.72 11.96 5.80
CA GLY A 164 -15.51 11.64 5.03
C GLY A 164 -15.53 12.23 3.62
N ARG A 165 -16.66 12.08 2.89
CA ARG A 165 -16.86 12.71 1.60
C ARG A 165 -16.65 14.23 1.67
N ASP A 166 -17.28 14.89 2.63
CA ASP A 166 -17.22 16.35 2.79
C ASP A 166 -15.80 16.80 3.21
N PHE A 167 -15.14 16.05 4.09
CA PHE A 167 -13.77 16.29 4.53
C PHE A 167 -12.80 16.24 3.34
N ILE A 168 -12.81 15.15 2.56
CA ILE A 168 -11.93 14.94 1.41
C ILE A 168 -12.17 16.05 0.38
N ARG A 169 -13.43 16.35 0.01
CA ARG A 169 -13.78 17.36 -0.99
C ARG A 169 -13.34 18.77 -0.60
N LYS A 170 -13.60 19.20 0.64
CA LYS A 170 -13.25 20.54 1.14
C LYS A 170 -11.73 20.78 1.12
N ARG A 171 -10.95 19.71 1.25
CA ARG A 171 -9.50 19.78 1.33
C ARG A 171 -8.79 19.45 0.00
N ARG A 172 -9.54 19.25 -1.09
CA ARG A 172 -9.01 18.90 -2.41
C ARG A 172 -7.83 19.74 -2.86
N LYS A 173 -7.84 21.06 -2.64
CA LYS A 173 -6.76 21.97 -3.02
C LYS A 173 -5.40 21.65 -2.38
N HIS A 174 -5.39 20.92 -1.26
CA HIS A 174 -4.19 20.58 -0.51
C HIS A 174 -3.58 19.23 -0.94
N TRP A 175 -4.41 18.24 -1.28
CA TRP A 175 -3.93 16.90 -1.56
C TRP A 175 -4.03 16.48 -3.04
N ALA A 176 -4.81 17.17 -3.89
CA ALA A 176 -5.01 16.77 -5.30
C ALA A 176 -3.98 17.41 -6.26
N GLN A 177 -2.80 17.78 -5.77
CA GLN A 177 -1.73 18.32 -6.61
C GLN A 177 -1.13 17.21 -7.48
N PRO A 178 -0.70 17.53 -8.73
CA PRO A 178 -0.18 16.52 -9.67
C PRO A 178 1.00 15.71 -9.13
N GLU A 179 1.84 16.33 -8.30
CA GLU A 179 3.04 15.73 -7.74
C GLU A 179 2.77 14.88 -6.51
N ASN A 180 1.54 14.90 -5.99
CA ASN A 180 1.19 14.14 -4.79
C ASN A 180 1.03 12.66 -5.12
N PHE A 181 1.89 11.83 -4.52
CA PHE A 181 1.87 10.39 -4.67
C PHE A 181 0.53 9.75 -4.23
N LEU A 182 -0.14 10.30 -3.22
CA LEU A 182 -1.43 9.80 -2.73
C LEU A 182 -2.65 10.43 -3.44
N LYS A 183 -2.46 11.24 -4.49
CA LYS A 183 -3.56 11.91 -5.19
C LYS A 183 -4.64 10.90 -5.63
N VAL A 184 -4.24 9.87 -6.37
CA VAL A 184 -5.17 8.85 -6.89
C VAL A 184 -5.85 8.10 -5.73
N HIS A 185 -5.08 7.74 -4.71
CA HIS A 185 -5.57 7.02 -3.55
C HIS A 185 -6.58 7.83 -2.71
N ASN A 186 -6.37 9.14 -2.55
CA ASN A 186 -7.35 10.01 -1.90
C ASN A 186 -8.64 10.17 -2.74
N TRP A 187 -8.57 10.16 -4.06
CA TRP A 187 -9.74 10.07 -4.93
C TRP A 187 -10.47 8.73 -4.76
N TRP A 188 -9.72 7.65 -4.60
CA TRP A 188 -10.29 6.34 -4.32
C TRP A 188 -11.07 6.33 -2.99
N HIS A 189 -10.54 6.92 -1.91
CA HIS A 189 -11.30 7.08 -0.65
C HIS A 189 -12.58 7.90 -0.83
N LEU A 190 -12.55 8.94 -1.66
CA LEU A 190 -13.77 9.66 -1.99
C LEU A 190 -14.78 8.76 -2.71
N ALA A 191 -14.32 7.91 -3.63
CA ALA A 191 -15.20 6.95 -4.31
C ALA A 191 -15.78 5.92 -3.32
N LEU A 192 -15.00 5.46 -2.34
CA LEU A 192 -15.52 4.58 -1.27
C LEU A 192 -16.64 5.27 -0.46
N CYS A 193 -16.45 6.55 -0.09
CA CYS A 193 -17.52 7.31 0.58
C CYS A 193 -18.81 7.36 -0.27
N HIS A 194 -18.68 7.54 -1.60
CA HIS A 194 -19.85 7.51 -2.49
C HIS A 194 -20.51 6.13 -2.54
N LEU A 195 -19.72 5.04 -2.56
CA LEU A 195 -20.27 3.68 -2.54
C LEU A 195 -21.05 3.41 -1.23
N GLU A 196 -20.51 3.79 -0.08
CA GLU A 196 -21.18 3.65 1.22
C GLU A 196 -22.51 4.46 1.31
N LEU A 197 -22.60 5.56 0.56
CA LEU A 197 -23.81 6.38 0.44
C LEU A 197 -24.79 5.86 -0.63
N GLY A 198 -24.46 4.77 -1.33
CA GLY A 198 -25.29 4.22 -2.41
C GLY A 198 -25.19 5.01 -3.72
N GLU A 199 -24.18 5.84 -3.88
CA GLU A 199 -24.00 6.75 -5.02
C GLU A 199 -23.01 6.10 -6.04
N ALA A 200 -23.32 4.91 -6.56
CA ALA A 200 -22.43 4.13 -7.43
C ALA A 200 -22.04 4.86 -8.71
N ASP A 201 -22.95 5.64 -9.32
CA ASP A 201 -22.66 6.42 -10.52
C ASP A 201 -21.58 7.50 -10.26
N ALA A 202 -21.62 8.12 -9.07
CA ALA A 202 -20.60 9.10 -8.68
C ALA A 202 -19.23 8.44 -8.45
N ALA A 203 -19.21 7.23 -7.88
CA ALA A 203 -17.97 6.46 -7.73
C ALA A 203 -17.40 6.04 -9.09
N LEU A 204 -18.24 5.63 -10.05
CA LEU A 204 -17.82 5.30 -11.41
C LEU A 204 -17.28 6.53 -12.16
N ALA A 205 -17.92 7.69 -12.00
CA ALA A 205 -17.42 8.95 -12.58
C ALA A 205 -16.02 9.30 -12.01
N LEU A 206 -15.79 9.12 -10.71
CA LEU A 206 -14.45 9.31 -10.12
C LEU A 206 -13.41 8.32 -10.66
N TYR A 207 -13.82 7.09 -10.96
CA TYR A 207 -12.95 6.14 -11.64
C TYR A 207 -12.51 6.69 -13.00
N ASP A 208 -13.45 7.14 -13.82
CA ASP A 208 -13.18 7.61 -15.18
C ASP A 208 -12.39 8.92 -15.22
N ASP A 209 -12.71 9.87 -14.32
CA ASP A 209 -12.19 11.23 -14.40
C ASP A 209 -10.86 11.40 -13.62
N GLU A 210 -10.72 10.75 -12.46
CA GLU A 210 -9.64 11.07 -11.51
C GLU A 210 -8.72 9.87 -11.21
N ILE A 211 -9.23 8.63 -11.17
CA ILE A 211 -8.43 7.44 -10.84
C ILE A 211 -7.77 6.87 -12.09
N ARG A 212 -8.52 6.81 -13.22
CA ARG A 212 -8.02 6.35 -14.52
C ARG A 212 -8.12 7.39 -15.64
N GLY A 213 -8.53 8.61 -15.36
CA GLY A 213 -8.62 9.69 -16.35
C GLY A 213 -7.29 9.96 -17.07
N GLU A 214 -6.18 9.89 -16.35
CA GLU A 214 -4.83 9.79 -16.91
C GLU A 214 -4.28 8.39 -16.58
N PRO A 215 -4.29 7.43 -17.53
CA PRO A 215 -3.86 6.07 -17.26
C PRO A 215 -2.45 5.99 -16.69
N SER A 216 -2.33 5.50 -15.47
CA SER A 216 -1.06 5.32 -14.77
C SER A 216 -0.62 3.87 -14.83
N THR A 217 0.69 3.64 -14.92
CA THR A 217 1.29 2.30 -14.78
C THR A 217 1.83 2.03 -13.38
N VAL A 218 1.65 2.95 -12.43
CA VAL A 218 2.09 2.77 -11.04
C VAL A 218 1.23 1.71 -10.36
N ALA A 219 1.85 0.69 -9.79
CA ALA A 219 1.14 -0.46 -9.22
C ALA A 219 0.12 -0.06 -8.14
N GLN A 220 0.42 0.92 -7.29
CA GLN A 220 -0.54 1.41 -6.28
C GLN A 220 -1.82 1.96 -6.92
N ASN A 221 -1.70 2.74 -8.01
CA ASN A 221 -2.88 3.28 -8.71
C ASN A 221 -3.69 2.16 -9.39
N LEU A 222 -3.02 1.10 -9.85
CA LEU A 222 -3.70 -0.08 -10.41
C LEU A 222 -4.44 -0.87 -9.32
N VAL A 223 -3.89 -0.95 -8.11
CA VAL A 223 -4.58 -1.55 -6.95
C VAL A 223 -5.89 -0.82 -6.68
N ASP A 224 -5.84 0.52 -6.55
CA ASP A 224 -7.03 1.34 -6.30
C ASP A 224 -8.09 1.18 -7.39
N ALA A 225 -7.66 1.19 -8.65
CA ALA A 225 -8.53 0.99 -9.81
C ALA A 225 -9.19 -0.40 -9.79
N SER A 226 -8.42 -1.48 -9.56
CA SER A 226 -8.94 -2.84 -9.50
C SER A 226 -9.92 -3.03 -8.34
N ALA A 227 -9.58 -2.48 -7.16
CA ALA A 227 -10.40 -2.56 -5.97
C ALA A 227 -11.74 -1.83 -6.14
N LEU A 228 -11.74 -0.67 -6.81
CA LEU A 228 -12.96 0.09 -7.07
C LEU A 228 -13.86 -0.60 -8.11
N LEU A 229 -13.30 -1.03 -9.25
CA LEU A 229 -14.07 -1.76 -10.26
C LEU A 229 -14.65 -3.06 -9.68
N TRP A 230 -13.93 -3.78 -8.83
CA TRP A 230 -14.45 -5.00 -8.22
C TRP A 230 -15.66 -4.73 -7.31
N ARG A 231 -15.64 -3.65 -6.51
CA ARG A 231 -16.78 -3.23 -5.69
C ARG A 231 -17.99 -2.86 -6.54
N LEU A 232 -17.77 -2.10 -7.62
CA LEU A 232 -18.83 -1.74 -8.57
C LEU A 232 -19.40 -2.96 -9.29
N HIS A 233 -18.54 -3.92 -9.68
CA HIS A 233 -18.94 -5.19 -10.26
C HIS A 233 -19.87 -5.98 -9.33
N LEU A 234 -19.51 -6.08 -8.04
CA LEU A 234 -20.33 -6.76 -7.04
C LEU A 234 -21.69 -6.09 -6.81
N LEU A 235 -21.79 -4.79 -7.06
CA LEU A 235 -23.04 -4.03 -7.03
C LEU A 235 -23.85 -4.17 -8.34
N GLY A 236 -23.35 -4.89 -9.35
CA GLY A 236 -24.01 -5.10 -10.62
C GLY A 236 -23.97 -3.91 -11.57
N VAL A 237 -23.00 -2.98 -11.36
CA VAL A 237 -22.78 -1.84 -12.26
C VAL A 237 -22.19 -2.33 -13.57
N ASP A 238 -22.69 -1.81 -14.69
CA ASP A 238 -22.11 -2.06 -16.03
C ASP A 238 -20.78 -1.30 -16.15
N LEU A 239 -19.67 -2.03 -16.28
CA LEU A 239 -18.32 -1.49 -16.33
C LEU A 239 -17.76 -1.37 -17.75
N GLY A 240 -18.48 -1.87 -18.76
CA GLY A 240 -18.03 -1.84 -20.16
C GLY A 240 -16.66 -2.51 -20.33
N ASP A 241 -15.77 -1.85 -21.05
CA ASP A 241 -14.41 -2.33 -21.40
C ASP A 241 -13.30 -1.91 -20.41
N ARG A 242 -13.66 -1.32 -19.28
CA ARG A 242 -12.67 -0.80 -18.28
C ARG A 242 -11.73 -1.87 -17.73
N TRP A 243 -12.22 -3.10 -17.66
CA TRP A 243 -11.42 -4.25 -17.23
C TRP A 243 -10.30 -4.60 -18.21
N ASP A 244 -10.52 -4.46 -19.51
CA ASP A 244 -9.56 -4.88 -20.55
C ASP A 244 -8.29 -4.04 -20.47
N GLU A 245 -8.42 -2.71 -20.40
CA GLU A 245 -7.31 -1.77 -20.26
C GLU A 245 -6.52 -2.04 -18.96
N LEU A 246 -7.25 -2.23 -17.84
CA LEU A 246 -6.63 -2.45 -16.54
C LEU A 246 -5.89 -3.78 -16.50
N ALA A 247 -6.47 -4.85 -17.05
CA ALA A 247 -5.83 -6.16 -17.15
C ALA A 247 -4.58 -6.12 -18.04
N ASP A 248 -4.59 -5.39 -19.14
CA ASP A 248 -3.42 -5.22 -19.99
C ASP A 248 -2.29 -4.49 -19.24
N THR A 249 -2.63 -3.45 -18.49
CA THR A 249 -1.64 -2.69 -17.72
C THR A 249 -1.01 -3.54 -16.61
N TRP A 250 -1.76 -4.43 -15.96
CA TRP A 250 -1.24 -5.32 -14.93
C TRP A 250 -0.19 -6.33 -15.40
N THR A 251 -0.15 -6.67 -16.69
CA THR A 251 0.78 -7.68 -17.22
C THR A 251 2.26 -7.37 -16.96
N GLN A 252 2.62 -6.11 -16.75
CA GLN A 252 3.99 -5.69 -16.47
C GLN A 252 4.38 -5.80 -14.97
N HIS A 253 3.42 -5.99 -14.07
CA HIS A 253 3.65 -5.97 -12.61
C HIS A 253 3.30 -7.29 -11.92
N ALA A 254 2.32 -8.03 -12.42
CA ALA A 254 1.86 -9.28 -11.82
C ALA A 254 2.84 -10.42 -12.16
N ASP A 255 3.70 -10.78 -11.23
CA ASP A 255 4.74 -11.79 -11.42
C ASP A 255 4.67 -12.96 -10.41
N ALA A 256 3.73 -12.92 -9.48
CA ALA A 256 3.52 -13.89 -8.40
C ALA A 256 4.78 -14.08 -7.50
N ARG A 257 5.66 -13.08 -7.41
CA ARG A 257 6.95 -13.16 -6.72
C ARG A 257 7.35 -11.91 -5.96
N THR A 258 6.95 -10.73 -6.46
CA THR A 258 7.41 -9.45 -5.92
C THR A 258 6.55 -8.99 -4.76
N TYR A 259 5.21 -8.96 -4.94
CA TYR A 259 4.29 -8.55 -3.89
C TYR A 259 2.88 -9.14 -4.10
N PRO A 260 2.48 -10.12 -3.27
CA PRO A 260 1.22 -10.87 -3.45
C PRO A 260 -0.04 -10.02 -3.48
N PHE A 261 -0.05 -8.88 -2.81
CA PHE A 261 -1.18 -7.95 -2.82
C PHE A 261 -1.45 -7.39 -4.22
N ASN A 262 -0.38 -7.05 -4.96
CA ASN A 262 -0.49 -6.64 -6.35
C ASN A 262 -1.03 -7.77 -7.23
N ASP A 263 -0.53 -9.00 -7.04
CA ASP A 263 -0.96 -10.16 -7.82
C ASP A 263 -2.45 -10.48 -7.62
N VAL A 264 -2.95 -10.34 -6.39
CA VAL A 264 -4.39 -10.50 -6.09
C VAL A 264 -5.22 -9.43 -6.82
N HIS A 265 -4.78 -8.17 -6.84
CA HIS A 265 -5.50 -7.09 -7.54
C HIS A 265 -5.41 -7.22 -9.06
N ALA A 266 -4.30 -7.73 -9.59
CA ALA A 266 -4.18 -8.12 -10.99
C ALA A 266 -5.16 -9.24 -11.33
N ALA A 267 -5.32 -10.24 -10.45
CA ALA A 267 -6.29 -11.32 -10.65
C ALA A 267 -7.74 -10.81 -10.69
N LEU A 268 -8.10 -9.78 -9.89
CA LEU A 268 -9.40 -9.12 -10.00
C LEU A 268 -9.63 -8.56 -11.41
N ALA A 269 -8.61 -7.86 -11.94
CA ALA A 269 -8.68 -7.28 -13.29
C ALA A 269 -8.74 -8.37 -14.36
N TYR A 270 -7.93 -9.42 -14.28
CA TYR A 270 -7.96 -10.53 -15.22
C TYR A 270 -9.31 -11.26 -15.22
N ILE A 271 -9.86 -11.52 -14.04
CA ILE A 271 -11.18 -12.16 -13.92
C ILE A 271 -12.26 -11.26 -14.50
N GLY A 272 -12.26 -9.96 -14.16
CA GLY A 272 -13.20 -8.98 -14.70
C GLY A 272 -13.16 -8.87 -16.23
N ALA A 273 -11.97 -8.97 -16.83
CA ALA A 273 -11.75 -8.99 -18.29
C ALA A 273 -12.00 -10.38 -18.93
N GLY A 274 -12.45 -11.39 -18.16
CA GLY A 274 -12.63 -12.75 -18.67
C GLY A 274 -11.35 -13.54 -18.93
N ARG A 275 -10.18 -13.00 -18.53
CA ARG A 275 -8.83 -13.59 -18.72
C ARG A 275 -8.46 -14.54 -17.58
N ARG A 276 -9.31 -15.51 -17.30
CA ARG A 276 -9.16 -16.46 -16.17
C ARG A 276 -7.86 -17.27 -16.23
N SER A 277 -7.32 -17.53 -17.44
CA SER A 277 -6.03 -18.19 -17.61
C SER A 277 -4.91 -17.43 -16.96
N ASP A 278 -4.87 -16.10 -17.09
CA ASP A 278 -3.81 -15.24 -16.57
C ASP A 278 -3.83 -15.25 -15.02
N ALA A 279 -5.01 -15.18 -14.40
CA ALA A 279 -5.15 -15.37 -12.96
C ALA A 279 -4.70 -16.77 -12.49
N THR A 280 -5.03 -17.82 -13.26
CA THR A 280 -4.61 -19.20 -12.96
C THR A 280 -3.09 -19.36 -13.09
N ASP A 281 -2.46 -18.68 -14.03
CA ASP A 281 -1.01 -18.74 -14.21
C ASP A 281 -0.25 -18.11 -13.04
N LEU A 282 -0.77 -17.05 -12.39
CA LEU A 282 -0.23 -16.52 -11.15
C LEU A 282 -0.18 -17.59 -10.04
N VAL A 283 -1.24 -18.37 -9.89
CA VAL A 283 -1.31 -19.47 -8.92
C VAL A 283 -0.27 -20.55 -9.23
N LYS A 284 -0.10 -20.94 -10.50
CA LYS A 284 0.93 -21.92 -10.90
C LYS A 284 2.34 -21.42 -10.59
N ILE A 285 2.65 -20.16 -10.96
CA ILE A 285 3.96 -19.55 -10.69
C ILE A 285 4.25 -19.51 -9.18
N ALA A 286 3.23 -19.22 -8.35
CA ALA A 286 3.37 -19.23 -6.89
C ALA A 286 3.82 -20.61 -6.36
N HIS A 287 3.30 -21.71 -6.91
CA HIS A 287 3.68 -23.06 -6.50
C HIS A 287 5.08 -23.49 -6.99
N GLU A 288 5.60 -22.86 -8.04
CA GLU A 288 6.96 -23.06 -8.55
C GLU A 288 8.01 -22.25 -7.79
N GLY A 289 7.59 -21.25 -7.00
CA GLY A 289 8.45 -20.31 -6.28
C GLY A 289 9.31 -20.98 -5.20
N GLN A 290 10.47 -20.38 -4.92
CA GLN A 290 11.41 -20.89 -3.91
C GLN A 290 10.96 -20.51 -2.50
N MET A 291 10.74 -21.52 -1.65
CA MET A 291 10.15 -21.41 -0.32
C MET A 291 10.95 -20.62 0.73
N TYR A 292 12.22 -20.38 0.49
CA TYR A 292 13.03 -19.62 1.43
C TYR A 292 12.89 -18.09 1.26
N GLN A 293 12.30 -17.62 0.16
CA GLN A 293 12.01 -16.21 -0.05
C GLN A 293 10.65 -15.85 0.59
N GLU A 294 10.62 -14.78 1.37
CA GLU A 294 9.44 -14.36 2.13
C GLU A 294 8.23 -14.13 1.23
N MET A 295 8.36 -13.36 0.15
CA MET A 295 7.25 -13.06 -0.76
C MET A 295 6.73 -14.30 -1.49
N ASN A 296 7.60 -15.25 -1.84
CA ASN A 296 7.14 -16.52 -2.43
C ASN A 296 6.31 -17.34 -1.43
N ARG A 297 6.68 -17.34 -0.13
CA ARG A 297 5.85 -17.97 0.91
C ARG A 297 4.50 -17.28 1.03
N TRP A 298 4.48 -15.95 1.12
CA TRP A 298 3.24 -15.19 1.23
C TRP A 298 2.35 -15.39 0.01
N MET A 299 2.92 -15.38 -1.20
CA MET A 299 2.16 -15.63 -2.41
C MET A 299 1.52 -17.03 -2.38
N ARG A 300 2.26 -18.07 -2.00
CA ARG A 300 1.74 -19.42 -1.93
C ARG A 300 0.75 -19.63 -0.78
N ASP A 301 1.03 -19.07 0.39
CA ASP A 301 0.27 -19.35 1.60
C ASP A 301 -0.99 -18.45 1.72
N THR A 302 -0.99 -17.30 1.06
CA THR A 302 -2.10 -16.33 1.11
C THR A 302 -2.57 -15.90 -0.28
N GLY A 303 -1.68 -15.38 -1.13
CA GLY A 303 -2.07 -14.81 -2.43
C GLY A 303 -2.74 -15.81 -3.35
N ALA A 304 -2.12 -16.96 -3.58
CA ALA A 304 -2.65 -18.00 -4.46
C ALA A 304 -4.01 -18.55 -3.96
N PRO A 305 -4.20 -18.89 -2.67
CA PRO A 305 -5.51 -19.26 -2.17
C PRO A 305 -6.58 -18.18 -2.32
N VAL A 306 -6.23 -16.90 -2.19
CA VAL A 306 -7.19 -15.80 -2.44
C VAL A 306 -7.59 -15.77 -3.91
N ILE A 307 -6.63 -15.89 -4.84
CA ILE A 307 -6.92 -15.94 -6.28
C ILE A 307 -7.78 -17.15 -6.63
N ASP A 308 -7.49 -18.34 -6.06
CA ASP A 308 -8.33 -19.52 -6.23
C ASP A 308 -9.77 -19.30 -5.74
N GLY A 309 -9.93 -18.65 -4.60
CA GLY A 309 -11.24 -18.26 -4.07
C GLY A 309 -12.00 -17.31 -5.00
N LEU A 310 -11.32 -16.32 -5.60
CA LEU A 310 -11.91 -15.40 -6.58
C LEU A 310 -12.32 -16.13 -7.86
N LEU A 311 -11.51 -17.07 -8.36
CA LEU A 311 -11.84 -17.91 -9.52
C LEU A 311 -13.04 -18.83 -9.25
N LEU A 312 -13.16 -19.37 -8.05
CA LEU A 312 -14.34 -20.16 -7.62
C LEU A 312 -15.59 -19.28 -7.57
N PHE A 313 -15.47 -18.07 -7.00
CA PHE A 313 -16.57 -17.11 -6.93
C PHE A 313 -17.09 -16.74 -8.31
N ASP A 314 -16.20 -16.44 -9.25
CA ASP A 314 -16.53 -16.09 -10.64
C ASP A 314 -17.22 -17.23 -11.40
N ARG A 315 -16.94 -18.52 -11.03
CA ARG A 315 -17.65 -19.68 -11.58
C ARG A 315 -19.00 -19.98 -10.91
N GLY A 316 -19.41 -19.18 -9.91
CA GLY A 316 -20.63 -19.39 -9.14
C GLY A 316 -20.50 -20.47 -8.05
N GLU A 317 -19.30 -20.95 -7.77
CA GLU A 317 -19.00 -21.98 -6.76
C GLU A 317 -18.86 -21.32 -5.37
N TYR A 318 -19.87 -20.56 -4.93
CA TYR A 318 -19.80 -19.65 -3.78
C TYR A 318 -19.44 -20.32 -2.45
N ALA A 319 -19.94 -21.54 -2.20
CA ALA A 319 -19.61 -22.26 -0.97
C ALA A 319 -18.12 -22.64 -0.92
N ALA A 320 -17.57 -23.16 -2.02
CA ALA A 320 -16.17 -23.50 -2.12
C ALA A 320 -15.27 -22.23 -2.05
N ALA A 321 -15.68 -21.15 -2.70
CA ALA A 321 -15.00 -19.85 -2.61
C ALA A 321 -14.92 -19.36 -1.15
N ALA A 322 -16.05 -19.39 -0.43
CA ALA A 322 -16.11 -18.98 0.98
C ALA A 322 -15.18 -19.83 1.86
N ASP A 323 -15.14 -21.15 1.67
CA ASP A 323 -14.30 -22.06 2.43
C ASP A 323 -12.80 -21.76 2.24
N VAL A 324 -12.38 -21.46 1.00
CA VAL A 324 -11.00 -21.11 0.68
C VAL A 324 -10.63 -19.75 1.25
N LEU A 325 -11.47 -18.73 1.04
CA LEU A 325 -11.22 -17.37 1.52
C LEU A 325 -11.20 -17.26 3.05
N LEU A 326 -12.08 -18.00 3.76
CA LEU A 326 -12.07 -18.04 5.22
C LEU A 326 -10.78 -18.65 5.79
N LYS A 327 -10.24 -19.70 5.14
CA LYS A 327 -8.95 -20.28 5.52
C LYS A 327 -7.80 -19.31 5.31
N SER A 328 -7.77 -18.59 4.18
CA SER A 328 -6.76 -17.59 3.88
C SER A 328 -6.80 -16.44 4.91
N ARG A 329 -8.00 -15.98 5.32
CA ARG A 329 -8.16 -14.98 6.37
C ARG A 329 -7.58 -15.43 7.71
N GLN A 330 -7.75 -16.71 8.08
CA GLN A 330 -7.20 -17.26 9.33
C GLN A 330 -5.67 -17.25 9.34
N ILE A 331 -5.04 -17.54 8.19
CA ILE A 331 -3.59 -17.48 8.03
C ILE A 331 -3.11 -16.04 8.10
N ALA A 332 -3.74 -15.11 7.39
CA ALA A 332 -3.39 -13.69 7.39
C ALA A 332 -3.50 -13.04 8.79
N ASN A 333 -4.45 -13.49 9.63
CA ASN A 333 -4.59 -12.99 11.01
C ASN A 333 -3.59 -13.62 12.00
N ALA A 334 -2.78 -14.59 11.58
CA ALA A 334 -1.77 -15.23 12.43
C ALA A 334 -0.40 -14.52 12.35
N PHE A 335 -0.25 -13.53 11.46
CA PHE A 335 0.91 -12.66 11.32
C PHE A 335 0.61 -11.28 11.89
#